data_5f3a9c964528a41bd6faf5eec2067f5a
#
_entry.id   5f3a9c964528a41bd6faf5eec2067f5a
#
_cell.length_a   1.000
_cell.length_b   1.000
_cell.length_c   1.000
_cell.angle_alpha   90.00
_cell.angle_beta   90.00
_cell.angle_gamma   90.00
#
_symmetry.space_group_name_H-M   'P 1'
#
loop_
_entity.id
_entity.type
_entity.pdbx_description
1 polymer ?
#
loop_
_entity_poly.entity_id
_entity_poly.type
_entity_poly.pdbx_seq_one_letter_code
_entity_poly.pdbx_strand_id
1 'polypeptide(L)'
;MEDAISSAIALLGEAFAAEARRRPLGWEGLRSWEDEHGVVLPEPYRTFAAEIANGTTEGPTYEGGLLPLGAKPDSWVSWKADCWMSPQPFDGTAVRKPDRPFPLAGEWQWEYEYYDHALHSSPLHETYQHGSVLLGSDQPGDYWTLVVTGPQRGQVWWLRDGCATPYSSSGELGVGFLDWVRDWHLGQGWWRSE
;
A
#
# COMPACT_ATOMS: atom_id res chain seq x y z
N MET A 1 13.88 20.64 4.50
CA MET A 1 13.10 19.41 4.77
C MET A 1 11.68 19.76 5.21
N GLU A 2 11.50 20.67 6.14
CA GLU A 2 10.18 21.12 6.64
C GLU A 2 9.32 21.75 5.55
N ASP A 3 9.90 22.61 4.69
CA ASP A 3 9.22 23.23 3.55
C ASP A 3 8.75 22.20 2.51
N ALA A 4 9.51 21.11 2.30
CA ALA A 4 9.13 20.07 1.36
C ALA A 4 7.94 19.23 1.88
N ILE A 5 7.90 18.94 3.17
CA ILE A 5 6.77 18.26 3.79
C ILE A 5 5.52 19.16 3.73
N SER A 6 5.65 20.44 4.06
CA SER A 6 4.53 21.39 3.98
C SER A 6 3.94 21.48 2.58
N SER A 7 4.79 21.52 1.54
CA SER A 7 4.34 21.53 0.14
C SER A 7 3.65 20.21 -0.25
N ALA A 8 4.18 19.08 0.20
CA ALA A 8 3.57 17.76 -0.03
C ALA A 8 2.18 17.65 0.63
N ILE A 9 2.05 18.15 1.85
CA ILE A 9 0.79 18.14 2.61
C ILE A 9 -0.25 19.06 1.95
N ALA A 10 0.16 20.22 1.43
CA ALA A 10 -0.74 21.09 0.68
C ALA A 10 -1.28 20.38 -0.57
N LEU A 11 -0.42 19.74 -1.37
CA LEU A 11 -0.82 18.98 -2.54
C LEU A 11 -1.79 17.83 -2.18
N LEU A 12 -1.48 17.08 -1.13
CA LEU A 12 -2.37 15.99 -0.66
C LEU A 12 -3.71 16.54 -0.17
N GLY A 13 -3.69 17.73 0.45
CA GLY A 13 -4.92 18.44 0.82
C GLY A 13 -5.73 18.91 -0.39
N GLU A 14 -5.12 19.24 -1.51
CA GLU A 14 -5.82 19.61 -2.74
C GLU A 14 -6.33 18.39 -3.52
N ALA A 15 -5.56 17.29 -3.51
CA ALA A 15 -5.88 16.10 -4.27
C ALA A 15 -7.17 15.39 -3.81
N PHE A 16 -7.51 15.49 -2.53
CA PHE A 16 -8.72 14.88 -1.99
C PHE A 16 -9.73 15.95 -1.57
N ALA A 17 -10.95 15.90 -2.10
CA ALA A 17 -12.03 16.77 -1.68
C ALA A 17 -12.36 16.57 -0.18
N ALA A 18 -12.78 17.62 0.51
CA ALA A 18 -13.02 17.55 1.96
C ALA A 18 -14.07 16.50 2.34
N GLU A 19 -15.10 16.35 1.52
CA GLU A 19 -16.19 15.37 1.67
C GLU A 19 -15.74 13.92 1.43
N ALA A 20 -14.66 13.73 0.68
CA ALA A 20 -14.09 12.41 0.45
C ALA A 20 -13.15 11.95 1.59
N ARG A 21 -12.75 12.86 2.47
CA ARG A 21 -11.81 12.55 3.55
C ARG A 21 -12.51 11.94 4.76
N ARG A 22 -12.00 10.81 5.22
CA ARG A 22 -12.38 10.31 6.55
C ARG A 22 -11.65 11.11 7.62
N ARG A 23 -12.21 11.14 8.82
CA ARG A 23 -11.61 11.87 9.96
C ARG A 23 -10.15 11.47 10.14
N PRO A 24 -9.21 12.44 10.26
CA PRO A 24 -7.81 12.15 10.54
C PRO A 24 -7.66 11.41 11.88
N LEU A 25 -6.61 10.61 11.97
CA LEU A 25 -6.31 9.80 13.15
C LEU A 25 -5.89 10.65 14.35
N GLY A 26 -5.28 11.80 14.07
CA GLY A 26 -4.61 12.66 15.05
C GLY A 26 -3.23 12.09 15.42
N TRP A 27 -2.35 12.95 15.88
CA TRP A 27 -0.99 12.56 16.27
C TRP A 27 -0.93 11.55 17.42
N GLU A 28 -1.87 11.61 18.36
CA GLU A 28 -1.95 10.66 19.45
C GLU A 28 -2.32 9.27 18.94
N GLY A 29 -3.37 9.16 18.15
CA GLY A 29 -3.79 7.89 17.56
C GLY A 29 -2.75 7.30 16.62
N LEU A 30 -2.08 8.14 15.83
CA LEU A 30 -1.01 7.71 14.94
C LEU A 30 0.17 7.11 15.73
N ARG A 31 0.65 7.82 16.76
CA ARG A 31 1.75 7.33 17.60
C ARG A 31 1.39 6.05 18.33
N SER A 32 0.16 5.94 18.83
CA SER A 32 -0.31 4.72 19.47
C SER A 32 -0.27 3.52 18.50
N TRP A 33 -0.66 3.74 17.26
CA TRP A 33 -0.58 2.70 16.22
C TRP A 33 0.87 2.34 15.88
N GLU A 34 1.75 3.35 15.73
CA GLU A 34 3.18 3.17 15.46
C GLU A 34 3.86 2.36 16.60
N ASP A 35 3.57 2.69 17.85
CA ASP A 35 4.11 2.01 19.03
C ASP A 35 3.61 0.56 19.11
N GLU A 36 2.31 0.33 18.87
CA GLU A 36 1.72 -1.02 18.87
C GLU A 36 2.36 -1.92 17.81
N HIS A 37 2.70 -1.36 16.65
CA HIS A 37 3.22 -2.12 15.51
C HIS A 37 4.75 -2.04 15.36
N GLY A 38 5.44 -1.32 16.23
CA GLY A 38 6.90 -1.22 16.25
C GLY A 38 7.51 -0.55 15.01
N VAL A 39 6.79 0.39 14.38
CA VAL A 39 7.22 1.10 13.16
C VAL A 39 6.95 2.59 13.26
N VAL A 40 7.69 3.37 12.47
CA VAL A 40 7.37 4.78 12.20
C VAL A 40 7.00 4.88 10.73
N LEU A 41 5.83 5.43 10.42
CA LEU A 41 5.37 5.56 9.04
C LEU A 41 6.24 6.55 8.25
N PRO A 42 6.41 6.36 6.93
CA PRO A 42 7.15 7.29 6.09
C PRO A 42 6.36 8.58 5.83
N GLU A 43 7.06 9.70 5.78
CA GLU A 43 6.48 10.96 5.27
C GLU A 43 6.33 10.90 3.74
N PRO A 44 5.35 11.61 3.15
CA PRO A 44 4.34 12.45 3.80
C PRO A 44 3.08 11.69 4.25
N TYR A 45 2.99 10.37 4.05
CA TYR A 45 1.82 9.58 4.44
C TYR A 45 1.52 9.67 5.95
N ARG A 46 2.57 9.73 6.76
CA ARG A 46 2.48 9.87 8.22
C ARG A 46 1.70 11.12 8.62
N THR A 47 2.12 12.27 8.11
CA THR A 47 1.43 13.54 8.36
C THR A 47 0.03 13.57 7.73
N PHE A 48 -0.14 13.01 6.53
CA PHE A 48 -1.45 12.88 5.87
C PHE A 48 -2.45 12.13 6.77
N ALA A 49 -2.07 10.97 7.30
CA ALA A 49 -2.95 10.16 8.16
C ALA A 49 -3.26 10.85 9.49
N ALA A 50 -2.29 11.62 10.04
CA ALA A 50 -2.46 12.33 11.29
C ALA A 50 -3.34 13.58 11.17
N GLU A 51 -3.22 14.36 10.09
CA GLU A 51 -3.76 15.71 10.01
C GLU A 51 -4.83 15.92 8.91
N ILE A 52 -4.75 15.16 7.81
CA ILE A 52 -5.65 15.37 6.67
C ILE A 52 -6.77 14.32 6.65
N ALA A 53 -6.41 13.03 6.54
CA ALA A 53 -7.40 11.97 6.45
C ALA A 53 -6.83 10.61 6.85
N ASN A 54 -7.57 9.85 7.63
CA ASN A 54 -7.32 8.43 7.85
C ASN A 54 -8.17 7.59 6.89
N GLY A 55 -7.77 7.59 5.61
CA GLY A 55 -8.51 7.00 4.51
C GLY A 55 -9.44 8.00 3.82
N THR A 56 -9.90 7.63 2.63
CA THR A 56 -10.76 8.47 1.78
C THR A 56 -11.83 7.61 1.11
N THR A 57 -12.85 8.23 0.51
CA THR A 57 -13.90 7.53 -0.27
C THR A 57 -13.63 7.57 -1.77
N GLU A 58 -12.70 8.42 -2.21
CA GLU A 58 -12.22 8.55 -3.58
C GLU A 58 -10.70 8.55 -3.57
N GLY A 59 -10.07 8.08 -4.63
CA GLY A 59 -8.60 8.04 -4.66
C GLY A 59 -8.03 7.17 -5.76
N PRO A 60 -6.73 6.92 -5.69
CA PRO A 60 -6.00 6.18 -6.71
C PRO A 60 -6.28 4.66 -6.72
N THR A 61 -7.35 4.20 -6.09
CA THR A 61 -7.76 2.80 -6.08
C THR A 61 -9.20 2.65 -6.57
N TYR A 62 -9.51 1.55 -7.27
CA TYR A 62 -10.84 1.35 -7.86
C TYR A 62 -11.91 1.00 -6.82
N GLU A 63 -11.54 0.36 -5.72
CA GLU A 63 -12.48 -0.08 -4.68
C GLU A 63 -12.68 0.97 -3.55
N GLY A 64 -12.89 2.24 -3.92
CA GLY A 64 -13.41 3.22 -2.95
C GLY A 64 -12.38 4.05 -2.21
N GLY A 65 -11.27 4.38 -2.86
CA GLY A 65 -10.28 5.32 -2.32
C GLY A 65 -9.29 4.67 -1.34
N LEU A 66 -8.73 5.49 -0.46
CA LEU A 66 -7.72 5.01 0.49
C LEU A 66 -8.36 4.34 1.71
N LEU A 67 -7.78 3.21 2.09
CA LEU A 67 -8.17 2.53 3.33
C LEU A 67 -7.70 3.32 4.57
N PRO A 68 -8.45 3.24 5.68
CA PRO A 68 -7.94 3.65 6.97
C PRO A 68 -6.68 2.86 7.34
N LEU A 69 -5.76 3.49 8.06
CA LEU A 69 -4.53 2.85 8.53
C LEU A 69 -4.84 1.56 9.30
N GLY A 70 -4.21 0.46 8.89
CA GLY A 70 -4.40 -0.87 9.48
C GLY A 70 -5.66 -1.60 9.00
N ALA A 71 -6.54 -0.97 8.23
CA ALA A 71 -7.70 -1.64 7.66
C ALA A 71 -7.31 -2.60 6.54
N LYS A 72 -8.22 -3.54 6.25
CA LYS A 72 -8.15 -4.48 5.13
C LYS A 72 -9.35 -4.24 4.23
N PRO A 73 -9.24 -4.39 2.92
CA PRO A 73 -10.40 -4.33 2.03
C PRO A 73 -11.35 -5.51 2.27
N ASP A 74 -12.62 -5.32 1.97
CA ASP A 74 -13.64 -6.37 2.14
C ASP A 74 -13.30 -7.60 1.26
N SER A 75 -12.70 -7.37 0.09
CA SER A 75 -12.21 -8.40 -0.84
C SER A 75 -11.05 -9.24 -0.29
N TRP A 76 -10.41 -8.82 0.80
CA TRP A 76 -9.27 -9.54 1.40
C TRP A 76 -9.58 -10.98 1.80
N VAL A 77 -10.80 -11.26 2.20
CA VAL A 77 -11.23 -12.61 2.62
C VAL A 77 -11.49 -13.52 1.43
N SER A 78 -12.07 -13.00 0.34
CA SER A 78 -12.39 -13.77 -0.86
C SER A 78 -11.14 -14.21 -1.62
N TRP A 79 -10.12 -13.38 -1.67
CA TRP A 79 -8.85 -13.69 -2.32
C TRP A 79 -8.19 -14.97 -1.80
N LYS A 80 -8.34 -15.30 -0.52
CA LYS A 80 -7.78 -16.50 0.07
C LYS A 80 -8.34 -17.80 -0.42
N ALA A 81 -9.66 -17.83 -0.66
CA ALA A 81 -10.35 -19.04 -1.11
C ALA A 81 -9.95 -19.40 -2.54
N ASP A 82 -9.58 -18.38 -3.33
CA ASP A 82 -9.38 -18.52 -4.77
C ASP A 82 -7.91 -18.43 -5.20
N CYS A 83 -7.00 -18.11 -4.28
CA CYS A 83 -5.58 -18.06 -4.60
C CYS A 83 -4.97 -19.46 -4.70
N TRP A 84 -5.11 -20.04 -5.88
CA TRP A 84 -4.56 -21.36 -6.23
C TRP A 84 -3.02 -21.41 -6.23
N MET A 85 -2.34 -20.24 -6.22
CA MET A 85 -0.87 -20.14 -6.17
C MET A 85 -0.31 -20.19 -4.75
N SER A 86 -1.16 -20.19 -3.72
CA SER A 86 -0.72 -20.38 -2.36
C SER A 86 -0.89 -21.82 -1.94
N PRO A 87 0.17 -22.62 -1.80
CA PRO A 87 0.08 -23.99 -1.32
C PRO A 87 -0.36 -24.10 0.15
N GLN A 88 -0.31 -23.00 0.87
CA GLN A 88 -0.89 -22.83 2.20
C GLN A 88 -2.08 -21.90 2.08
N PRO A 89 -3.23 -22.22 2.69
CA PRO A 89 -4.30 -21.23 2.77
C PRO A 89 -3.71 -19.99 3.41
N PHE A 90 -3.64 -18.91 2.64
CA PHE A 90 -3.32 -17.61 3.21
C PHE A 90 -4.39 -17.34 4.26
N ASP A 91 -4.07 -17.64 5.50
CA ASP A 91 -4.97 -17.41 6.60
C ASP A 91 -5.12 -15.89 6.77
N GLY A 92 -6.26 -15.29 6.41
CA GLY A 92 -6.56 -13.91 6.57
C GLY A 92 -6.68 -13.45 8.02
N THR A 93 -6.58 -14.42 8.93
CA THR A 93 -6.28 -14.16 10.33
C THR A 93 -4.80 -13.88 10.52
N ALA A 94 -3.94 -14.14 9.52
CA ALA A 94 -2.52 -13.81 9.61
C ALA A 94 -2.36 -12.32 9.93
N VAL A 95 -1.81 -12.06 11.08
CA VAL A 95 -1.52 -10.71 11.55
C VAL A 95 -0.46 -10.11 10.65
N ARG A 96 -0.72 -8.96 10.08
CA ARG A 96 0.31 -8.22 9.33
C ARG A 96 1.45 -7.85 10.28
N LYS A 97 2.67 -7.88 9.75
CA LYS A 97 3.92 -7.62 10.47
C LYS A 97 4.65 -6.44 9.83
N PRO A 98 4.16 -5.22 10.00
CA PRO A 98 4.78 -4.05 9.38
C PRO A 98 6.19 -3.77 9.93
N ASP A 99 6.53 -4.30 11.11
CA ASP A 99 7.86 -4.25 11.73
C ASP A 99 8.91 -5.14 11.04
N ARG A 100 8.47 -6.15 10.28
CA ARG A 100 9.37 -7.01 9.51
C ARG A 100 9.77 -6.33 8.21
N PRO A 101 11.02 -6.48 7.73
CA PRO A 101 11.41 -5.90 6.46
C PRO A 101 10.55 -6.41 5.30
N PHE A 102 10.17 -5.50 4.40
CA PHE A 102 9.54 -5.86 3.14
C PHE A 102 10.51 -6.75 2.33
N PRO A 103 10.07 -7.92 1.85
CA PRO A 103 10.98 -8.95 1.38
C PRO A 103 11.57 -8.69 -0.02
N LEU A 104 10.91 -7.85 -0.84
CA LEU A 104 11.31 -7.65 -2.22
C LEU A 104 12.26 -6.47 -2.37
N ALA A 105 13.30 -6.64 -3.18
CA ALA A 105 14.25 -5.59 -3.54
C ALA A 105 13.92 -4.91 -4.89
N GLY A 106 13.07 -5.51 -5.71
CA GLY A 106 12.65 -5.03 -7.02
C GLY A 106 11.43 -5.77 -7.49
N GLU A 107 10.98 -5.46 -8.72
CA GLU A 107 9.86 -6.12 -9.36
C GLU A 107 10.02 -7.64 -9.29
N TRP A 108 8.92 -8.31 -9.00
CA TRP A 108 8.86 -9.75 -8.91
C TRP A 108 7.65 -10.28 -9.66
N GLN A 109 7.86 -11.31 -10.49
CA GLN A 109 6.82 -12.03 -11.22
C GLN A 109 6.96 -13.51 -10.95
N TRP A 110 5.80 -14.19 -10.88
CA TRP A 110 5.75 -15.63 -10.79
C TRP A 110 6.08 -16.23 -12.16
N GLU A 111 7.16 -17.02 -12.24
CA GLU A 111 7.47 -17.77 -13.45
C GLU A 111 6.65 -19.05 -13.48
N TYR A 112 5.70 -19.17 -14.41
CA TYR A 112 4.77 -20.28 -14.54
C TYR A 112 5.44 -21.64 -14.78
N GLU A 113 6.69 -21.68 -15.21
CA GLU A 113 7.42 -22.90 -15.52
C GLU A 113 7.97 -23.64 -14.28
N TYR A 114 7.94 -23.04 -13.10
CA TYR A 114 8.43 -23.64 -11.86
C TYR A 114 7.31 -24.03 -10.91
N TYR A 115 6.34 -24.79 -11.40
CA TYR A 115 5.39 -25.49 -10.54
C TYR A 115 6.05 -26.69 -9.86
N ASP A 116 7.04 -26.46 -9.04
CA ASP A 116 7.47 -27.44 -8.05
C ASP A 116 6.67 -27.22 -6.77
N HIS A 117 5.68 -28.08 -6.56
CA HIS A 117 4.86 -28.09 -5.36
C HIS A 117 5.66 -28.23 -4.05
N ALA A 118 6.97 -28.39 -4.13
CA ALA A 118 7.88 -28.50 -3.00
C ALA A 118 8.42 -27.14 -2.49
N LEU A 119 8.24 -26.04 -3.23
CA LEU A 119 8.73 -24.73 -2.81
C LEU A 119 7.71 -24.04 -1.90
N HIS A 120 7.66 -24.47 -0.66
CA HIS A 120 6.86 -23.89 0.41
C HIS A 120 7.26 -22.47 0.86
N SER A 121 8.14 -21.81 0.15
CA SER A 121 8.64 -20.47 0.49
C SER A 121 8.48 -19.47 -0.65
N SER A 122 7.25 -19.33 -1.14
CA SER A 122 6.99 -18.21 -2.04
C SER A 122 7.16 -16.90 -1.25
N PRO A 123 7.98 -15.94 -1.73
CA PRO A 123 8.09 -14.61 -1.12
C PRO A 123 6.75 -13.88 -1.12
N LEU A 124 5.77 -14.35 -1.87
CA LEU A 124 4.44 -13.77 -1.96
C LEU A 124 3.76 -13.67 -0.60
N HIS A 125 3.81 -14.73 0.21
CA HIS A 125 3.19 -14.68 1.54
C HIS A 125 3.76 -13.59 2.43
N GLU A 126 5.09 -13.49 2.45
CA GLU A 126 5.77 -12.47 3.24
C GLU A 126 5.50 -11.07 2.67
N THR A 127 5.43 -10.92 1.35
CA THR A 127 5.14 -9.66 0.67
C THR A 127 3.78 -9.09 1.06
N TYR A 128 2.77 -9.95 1.23
CA TYR A 128 1.45 -9.52 1.70
C TYR A 128 1.37 -9.26 3.21
N GLN A 129 2.34 -9.72 3.98
CA GLN A 129 2.29 -9.62 5.45
C GLN A 129 3.31 -8.67 6.03
N HIS A 130 4.52 -8.59 5.44
CA HIS A 130 5.67 -7.91 6.04
C HIS A 130 5.89 -6.53 5.47
N GLY A 131 6.36 -5.64 6.33
CA GLY A 131 7.00 -4.37 5.99
C GLY A 131 6.15 -3.34 5.27
N SER A 132 4.83 -3.52 5.20
CA SER A 132 3.95 -2.61 4.48
C SER A 132 2.60 -2.41 5.16
N VAL A 133 1.92 -1.31 4.80
CA VAL A 133 0.51 -1.04 5.10
C VAL A 133 -0.30 -1.01 3.82
N LEU A 134 -1.56 -1.46 3.88
CA LEU A 134 -2.46 -1.41 2.73
C LEU A 134 -2.95 0.02 2.53
N LEU A 135 -2.90 0.49 1.28
CA LEU A 135 -3.45 1.77 0.86
C LEU A 135 -4.85 1.60 0.25
N GLY A 136 -5.10 0.50 -0.44
CA GLY A 136 -6.37 0.21 -1.08
C GLY A 136 -6.35 -1.02 -1.95
N SER A 137 -7.43 -1.25 -2.69
CA SER A 137 -7.62 -2.39 -3.58
C SER A 137 -8.22 -1.93 -4.90
N ASP A 138 -7.82 -2.56 -5.99
CA ASP A 138 -8.43 -2.37 -7.30
C ASP A 138 -9.46 -3.46 -7.60
N GLN A 139 -9.22 -4.67 -7.08
CA GLN A 139 -10.09 -5.84 -7.15
C GLN A 139 -9.60 -6.91 -6.17
N PRO A 140 -10.35 -7.99 -5.93
CA PRO A 140 -9.86 -9.11 -5.14
C PRO A 140 -8.52 -9.65 -5.65
N GLY A 141 -7.50 -9.62 -4.78
CA GLY A 141 -6.13 -10.05 -5.12
C GLY A 141 -5.18 -8.94 -5.55
N ASP A 142 -5.68 -7.75 -5.90
CA ASP A 142 -4.87 -6.62 -6.35
C ASP A 142 -4.88 -5.50 -5.30
N TYR A 143 -3.74 -5.26 -4.68
CA TYR A 143 -3.62 -4.33 -3.56
C TYR A 143 -2.51 -3.32 -3.78
N TRP A 144 -2.80 -2.08 -3.43
CA TRP A 144 -1.81 -1.02 -3.29
C TRP A 144 -1.28 -0.99 -1.87
N THR A 145 0.03 -0.96 -1.72
CA THR A 145 0.69 -0.95 -0.41
C THR A 145 1.76 0.12 -0.34
N LEU A 146 1.96 0.66 0.86
CA LEU A 146 3.08 1.53 1.18
C LEU A 146 4.10 0.73 2.00
N VAL A 147 5.31 0.63 1.53
CA VAL A 147 6.39 -0.03 2.28
C VAL A 147 6.82 0.87 3.44
N VAL A 148 6.78 0.32 4.66
CA VAL A 148 7.08 1.06 5.88
C VAL A 148 8.38 0.60 6.55
N THR A 149 8.90 -0.59 6.20
CA THR A 149 10.11 -1.15 6.80
C THR A 149 10.95 -1.88 5.75
N GLY A 150 12.26 -1.68 5.77
CA GLY A 150 13.20 -2.28 4.84
C GLY A 150 13.77 -1.29 3.82
N PRO A 151 14.59 -1.77 2.86
CA PRO A 151 15.29 -0.91 1.89
C PRO A 151 14.36 -0.11 0.97
N GLN A 152 13.14 -0.61 0.74
CA GLN A 152 12.14 0.02 -0.14
C GLN A 152 11.19 0.95 0.63
N ARG A 153 11.52 1.30 1.88
CA ARG A 153 10.68 2.13 2.74
C ARG A 153 10.33 3.46 2.08
N GLY A 154 9.05 3.77 2.08
CA GLY A 154 8.48 4.97 1.48
C GLY A 154 7.93 4.76 0.07
N GLN A 155 8.24 3.65 -0.60
CA GLN A 155 7.74 3.35 -1.93
C GLN A 155 6.32 2.78 -1.89
N VAL A 156 5.53 3.08 -2.91
CA VAL A 156 4.24 2.45 -3.19
C VAL A 156 4.45 1.26 -4.10
N TRP A 157 3.81 0.15 -3.77
CA TRP A 157 3.87 -1.10 -4.55
C TRP A 157 2.47 -1.58 -4.88
N TRP A 158 2.35 -2.17 -6.06
CA TRP A 158 1.18 -2.90 -6.50
C TRP A 158 1.42 -4.40 -6.37
N LEU A 159 0.61 -5.03 -5.52
CA LEU A 159 0.63 -6.47 -5.30
C LEU A 159 -0.54 -7.08 -6.05
N ARG A 160 -0.26 -8.03 -6.92
CA ARG A 160 -1.27 -8.75 -7.72
C ARG A 160 -1.11 -10.24 -7.52
N ASP A 161 -2.14 -10.97 -7.96
CA ASP A 161 -2.01 -12.40 -8.13
C ASP A 161 -0.88 -12.71 -9.13
N GLY A 162 0.22 -13.27 -8.64
CA GLY A 162 1.37 -13.68 -9.44
C GLY A 162 2.46 -12.63 -9.66
N CYS A 163 2.32 -11.38 -9.19
CA CYS A 163 3.42 -10.41 -9.27
C CYS A 163 3.34 -9.34 -8.20
N ALA A 164 4.46 -8.66 -7.99
CA ALA A 164 4.57 -7.46 -7.17
C ALA A 164 5.48 -6.47 -7.86
N THR A 165 5.00 -5.25 -8.09
CA THR A 165 5.69 -4.24 -8.89
C THR A 165 5.72 -2.91 -8.12
N PRO A 166 6.90 -2.27 -8.00
CA PRO A 166 6.97 -0.92 -7.48
C PRO A 166 6.25 0.03 -8.43
N TYR A 167 5.46 0.96 -7.88
CA TYR A 167 4.83 2.00 -8.70
C TYR A 167 5.88 2.85 -9.40
N SER A 168 5.61 3.21 -10.65
CA SER A 168 6.49 4.08 -11.44
C SER A 168 5.77 5.38 -11.83
N SER A 169 6.47 6.50 -11.68
CA SER A 169 6.04 7.82 -12.11
C SER A 169 7.06 8.39 -13.08
N SER A 170 6.62 8.85 -14.26
CA SER A 170 7.47 9.49 -15.25
C SER A 170 8.75 8.70 -15.62
N GLY A 171 8.68 7.36 -15.51
CA GLY A 171 9.80 6.45 -15.80
C GLY A 171 10.73 6.19 -14.63
N GLU A 172 10.49 6.78 -13.47
CA GLU A 172 11.17 6.47 -12.21
C GLU A 172 10.41 5.38 -11.48
N LEU A 173 11.10 4.29 -11.12
CA LEU A 173 10.54 3.17 -10.37
C LEU A 173 10.67 3.42 -8.86
N GLY A 174 9.70 2.92 -8.10
CA GLY A 174 9.77 2.93 -6.65
C GLY A 174 9.52 4.30 -6.03
N VAL A 175 8.64 5.08 -6.63
CA VAL A 175 8.23 6.38 -6.08
C VAL A 175 7.28 6.25 -4.90
N GLY A 176 7.14 7.33 -4.14
CA GLY A 176 6.43 7.34 -2.89
C GLY A 176 4.94 7.70 -2.99
N PHE A 177 4.33 7.80 -1.81
CA PHE A 177 2.90 8.09 -1.66
C PHE A 177 2.47 9.40 -2.33
N LEU A 178 3.29 10.46 -2.22
CA LEU A 178 2.97 11.76 -2.82
C LEU A 178 2.86 11.68 -4.34
N ASP A 179 3.85 11.04 -4.99
CA ASP A 179 3.89 10.95 -6.44
C ASP A 179 2.73 10.08 -6.97
N TRP A 180 2.42 9.00 -6.28
CA TRP A 180 1.30 8.12 -6.60
C TRP A 180 -0.05 8.86 -6.54
N VAL A 181 -0.29 9.65 -5.48
CA VAL A 181 -1.51 10.48 -5.35
C VAL A 181 -1.53 11.61 -6.36
N ARG A 182 -0.39 12.28 -6.58
CA ARG A 182 -0.27 13.35 -7.57
C ARG A 182 -0.61 12.88 -8.97
N ASP A 183 -0.08 11.75 -9.40
CA ASP A 183 -0.31 11.21 -10.74
C ASP A 183 -1.78 10.84 -10.94
N TRP A 184 -2.43 10.27 -9.93
CA TRP A 184 -3.86 10.05 -9.93
C TRP A 184 -4.64 11.36 -10.07
N HIS A 185 -4.36 12.34 -9.22
CA HIS A 185 -5.04 13.63 -9.22
C HIS A 185 -4.92 14.37 -10.56
N LEU A 186 -3.78 14.24 -11.22
CA LEU A 186 -3.54 14.83 -12.53
C LEU A 186 -3.99 13.97 -13.72
N GLY A 187 -4.56 12.79 -13.48
CA GLY A 187 -4.92 11.84 -14.54
C GLY A 187 -3.71 11.37 -15.35
N GLN A 188 -2.57 11.18 -14.70
CA GLN A 188 -1.32 10.76 -15.32
C GLN A 188 -1.02 9.28 -15.02
N GLY A 189 -0.01 8.73 -15.70
CA GLY A 189 0.41 7.36 -15.47
C GLY A 189 -0.69 6.35 -15.80
N TRP A 190 -1.06 5.52 -14.83
CA TRP A 190 -2.07 4.46 -14.95
C TRP A 190 -3.51 5.00 -15.04
N TRP A 191 -3.74 6.26 -14.72
CA TRP A 191 -5.05 6.92 -14.76
C TRP A 191 -5.24 7.82 -15.99
N ARG A 192 -4.37 7.69 -17.01
CA ARG A 192 -4.59 8.39 -18.29
C ARG A 192 -5.87 7.87 -18.93
N SER A 193 -6.81 8.77 -19.15
CA SER A 193 -7.93 8.50 -20.07
C SER A 193 -7.35 8.31 -21.46
N GLU A 194 -7.56 7.15 -22.09
CA GLU A 194 -7.30 6.95 -23.52
C GLU A 194 -8.18 7.85 -24.39
#